data_e0acad6695373e723c84be3725c712df
#
_entry.id   e0acad6695373e723c84be3725c712df
#
_cell.length_a   1.000
_cell.length_b   1.000
_cell.length_c   1.000
_cell.angle_alpha   90.00
_cell.angle_beta   90.00
_cell.angle_gamma   90.00
#
_symmetry.space_group_name_H-M   'P 1'
#
loop_
_entity.id
_entity.type
_entity.pdbx_description
1 polymer ?
#
loop_
_entity_poly.entity_id
_entity_poly.type
_entity_poly.pdbx_seq_one_letter_code
_entity_poly.pdbx_strand_id
1 'polypeptide(L)'
;RGVVFALAHIRGGSDLGRQWYLDGKLMKKKNTFFDFIACADHLVKDKYGALDRLAIEGVSAGGLLIGAVLNERPDLCKVAHLAVPFVDVINTMLDESLPLTVQEYLEWGNPNEKEAGHYMLEYSPYDNIGRKDYPAILVTTSLNDSQVLFHEPTKYVARLRAMKTDSNPLLLKCNMDAGHGGASGRYESLREQAYEYAVLLEQLGIGR
;
A
#
# COMPACT_ATOMS: atom_id res chain seq x y z
N ARG A 1 -15.88 5.91 18.23
CA ARG A 1 -16.37 6.64 17.05
C ARG A 1 -17.16 5.72 16.08
N GLY A 2 -17.44 4.48 16.46
CA GLY A 2 -18.22 3.56 15.66
C GLY A 2 -17.47 2.97 14.45
N VAL A 3 -16.15 2.99 14.45
CA VAL A 3 -15.32 2.35 13.42
C VAL A 3 -15.16 0.87 13.75
N VAL A 4 -15.35 0.02 12.75
CA VAL A 4 -15.03 -1.42 12.81
C VAL A 4 -13.65 -1.61 12.18
N PHE A 5 -12.75 -2.25 12.90
CA PHE A 5 -11.42 -2.62 12.39
C PHE A 5 -11.44 -4.07 11.91
N ALA A 6 -10.94 -4.29 10.70
CA ALA A 6 -10.80 -5.61 10.10
C ALA A 6 -9.35 -5.83 9.67
N LEU A 7 -8.78 -6.98 10.04
CA LEU A 7 -7.45 -7.41 9.60
C LEU A 7 -7.62 -8.56 8.61
N ALA A 8 -7.19 -8.33 7.37
CA ALA A 8 -7.29 -9.34 6.32
C ALA A 8 -6.07 -10.27 6.32
N HIS A 9 -6.25 -11.52 6.71
CA HIS A 9 -5.21 -12.56 6.66
C HIS A 9 -5.13 -13.17 5.25
N ILE A 10 -4.53 -12.42 4.35
CA ILE A 10 -4.42 -12.75 2.92
C ILE A 10 -3.30 -13.75 2.63
N ARG A 11 -3.36 -14.45 1.49
CA ARG A 11 -2.24 -15.31 1.04
C ARG A 11 -0.96 -14.49 0.87
N GLY A 12 0.16 -15.12 1.21
CA GLY A 12 1.47 -14.46 1.36
C GLY A 12 1.83 -14.21 2.82
N GLY A 13 0.84 -14.15 3.73
CA GLY A 13 1.02 -14.30 5.17
C GLY A 13 1.12 -15.77 5.60
N SER A 14 1.41 -16.00 6.88
CA SER A 14 1.54 -17.35 7.46
C SER A 14 0.37 -17.75 8.36
N ASP A 15 -0.65 -16.93 8.43
CA ASP A 15 -1.76 -17.04 9.40
C ASP A 15 -2.51 -18.37 9.28
N LEU A 16 -2.64 -18.89 8.06
CA LEU A 16 -3.26 -20.18 7.77
C LEU A 16 -2.22 -21.26 7.38
N GLY A 17 -0.97 -21.07 7.82
CA GLY A 17 0.11 -22.05 7.68
C GLY A 17 0.98 -21.86 6.44
N ARG A 18 1.93 -22.77 6.24
CA ARG A 18 2.98 -22.67 5.22
C ARG A 18 2.43 -22.59 3.80
N GLN A 19 1.39 -23.34 3.48
CA GLN A 19 0.81 -23.32 2.14
C GLN A 19 0.19 -21.97 1.82
N TRP A 20 -0.44 -21.30 2.80
CA TRP A 20 -1.00 -19.96 2.66
C TRP A 20 0.06 -18.93 2.25
N TYR A 21 1.25 -19.01 2.87
CA TYR A 21 2.41 -18.22 2.49
C TYR A 21 2.87 -18.53 1.05
N LEU A 22 3.05 -19.81 0.71
CA LEU A 22 3.53 -20.22 -0.61
C LEU A 22 2.58 -19.84 -1.76
N ASP A 23 1.30 -19.73 -1.47
CA ASP A 23 0.28 -19.36 -2.46
C ASP A 23 0.12 -17.84 -2.67
N GLY A 24 0.93 -17.02 -2.00
CA GLY A 24 0.93 -15.57 -2.15
C GLY A 24 2.31 -14.96 -2.42
N LYS A 25 3.29 -15.73 -2.91
CA LYS A 25 4.64 -15.26 -3.24
C LYS A 25 5.03 -15.60 -4.68
N LEU A 26 6.11 -14.96 -5.17
CA LEU A 26 6.65 -15.17 -6.52
C LEU A 26 5.53 -15.08 -7.57
N MET A 27 5.45 -16.04 -8.49
CA MET A 27 4.46 -16.10 -9.57
C MET A 27 3.00 -16.24 -9.09
N LYS A 28 2.77 -16.33 -7.78
CA LYS A 28 1.44 -16.34 -7.16
C LYS A 28 1.10 -15.05 -6.40
N LYS A 29 1.96 -14.03 -6.50
CA LYS A 29 1.82 -12.78 -5.71
C LYS A 29 0.48 -12.08 -5.90
N LYS A 30 -0.11 -12.12 -7.08
CA LYS A 30 -1.41 -11.51 -7.34
C LYS A 30 -2.55 -12.08 -6.49
N ASN A 31 -2.42 -13.31 -5.97
CA ASN A 31 -3.40 -13.87 -5.05
C ASN A 31 -3.56 -13.00 -3.79
N THR A 32 -2.48 -12.38 -3.32
CA THR A 32 -2.49 -11.44 -2.19
C THR A 32 -3.47 -10.28 -2.43
N PHE A 33 -3.44 -9.71 -3.63
CA PHE A 33 -4.27 -8.55 -3.98
C PHE A 33 -5.74 -8.93 -4.16
N PHE A 34 -5.99 -10.05 -4.83
CA PHE A 34 -7.36 -10.55 -5.03
C PHE A 34 -8.02 -11.00 -3.71
N ASP A 35 -7.25 -11.59 -2.79
CA ASP A 35 -7.76 -11.95 -1.47
C ASP A 35 -8.18 -10.70 -0.67
N PHE A 36 -7.38 -9.63 -0.74
CA PHE A 36 -7.71 -8.38 -0.05
C PHE A 36 -8.99 -7.74 -0.62
N ILE A 37 -9.11 -7.70 -1.94
CA ILE A 37 -10.33 -7.23 -2.61
C ILE A 37 -11.55 -8.07 -2.19
N ALA A 38 -11.40 -9.39 -2.17
CA ALA A 38 -12.47 -10.31 -1.76
C ALA A 38 -12.88 -10.10 -0.29
N CYS A 39 -11.91 -9.82 0.61
CA CYS A 39 -12.22 -9.48 2.00
C CYS A 39 -13.02 -8.19 2.09
N ALA A 40 -12.65 -7.14 1.35
CA ALA A 40 -13.39 -5.89 1.33
C ALA A 40 -14.81 -6.07 0.78
N ASP A 41 -14.95 -6.77 -0.33
CA ASP A 41 -16.27 -7.09 -0.93
C ASP A 41 -17.15 -7.91 0.04
N HIS A 42 -16.54 -8.86 0.79
CA HIS A 42 -17.24 -9.63 1.81
C HIS A 42 -17.78 -8.74 2.95
N LEU A 43 -16.93 -7.85 3.48
CA LEU A 43 -17.34 -6.92 4.54
C LEU A 43 -18.52 -6.03 4.11
N VAL A 44 -18.52 -5.57 2.86
CA VAL A 44 -19.61 -4.77 2.31
C VAL A 44 -20.88 -5.62 2.11
N LYS A 45 -20.73 -6.81 1.54
CA LYS A 45 -21.85 -7.75 1.32
C LYS A 45 -22.54 -8.13 2.63
N ASP A 46 -21.76 -8.39 3.67
CA ASP A 46 -22.25 -8.78 4.99
C ASP A 46 -22.65 -7.59 5.88
N LYS A 47 -22.63 -6.36 5.29
CA LYS A 47 -23.10 -5.12 5.92
C LYS A 47 -22.30 -4.67 7.14
N TYR A 48 -21.01 -5.04 7.23
CA TYR A 48 -20.09 -4.44 8.20
C TYR A 48 -19.71 -3.01 7.84
N GLY A 49 -19.82 -2.65 6.56
CA GLY A 49 -19.55 -1.31 6.03
C GLY A 49 -20.15 -1.10 4.64
N ALA A 50 -19.72 -0.02 3.98
CA ALA A 50 -20.06 0.30 2.60
C ALA A 50 -18.80 0.88 1.90
N LEU A 51 -18.71 0.79 0.57
CA LEU A 51 -17.52 1.27 -0.17
C LEU A 51 -17.23 2.76 0.08
N ASP A 52 -18.28 3.57 0.20
CA ASP A 52 -18.18 5.00 0.51
C ASP A 52 -17.82 5.30 1.98
N ARG A 53 -17.68 4.27 2.80
CA ARG A 53 -17.31 4.33 4.23
C ARG A 53 -16.18 3.37 4.58
N LEU A 54 -15.53 2.79 3.58
CA LEU A 54 -14.38 1.90 3.77
C LEU A 54 -13.09 2.72 3.67
N ALA A 55 -12.23 2.56 4.67
CA ALA A 55 -10.82 2.95 4.61
C ALA A 55 -9.97 1.70 4.47
N ILE A 56 -8.91 1.77 3.67
CA ILE A 56 -7.91 0.70 3.55
C ILE A 56 -6.53 1.24 3.89
N GLU A 57 -5.71 0.39 4.53
CA GLU A 57 -4.39 0.79 4.99
C GLU A 57 -3.38 -0.32 4.77
N GLY A 58 -2.14 0.07 4.44
CA GLY A 58 -1.03 -0.87 4.32
C GLY A 58 0.32 -0.19 4.49
N VAL A 59 1.25 -0.89 5.14
CA VAL A 59 2.58 -0.40 5.50
C VAL A 59 3.64 -1.18 4.72
N SER A 60 4.65 -0.52 4.16
CA SER A 60 5.79 -1.15 3.48
C SER A 60 5.33 -2.08 2.34
N ALA A 61 5.56 -3.38 2.41
CA ALA A 61 4.98 -4.37 1.50
C ALA A 61 3.43 -4.37 1.48
N GLY A 62 2.78 -3.97 2.60
CA GLY A 62 1.34 -3.68 2.64
C GLY A 62 0.98 -2.42 1.85
N GLY A 63 1.90 -1.48 1.71
CA GLY A 63 1.76 -0.33 0.81
C GLY A 63 1.76 -0.74 -0.67
N LEU A 64 2.58 -1.75 -1.05
CA LEU A 64 2.49 -2.39 -2.38
C LEU A 64 1.12 -3.00 -2.59
N LEU A 65 0.62 -3.76 -1.61
CA LEU A 65 -0.72 -4.33 -1.64
C LEU A 65 -1.78 -3.25 -1.95
N ILE A 66 -1.80 -2.19 -1.16
CA ILE A 66 -2.79 -1.10 -1.34
C ILE A 66 -2.63 -0.43 -2.70
N GLY A 67 -1.39 -0.12 -3.13
CA GLY A 67 -1.14 0.49 -4.43
C GLY A 67 -1.60 -0.38 -5.61
N ALA A 68 -1.37 -1.70 -5.56
CA ALA A 68 -1.84 -2.64 -6.55
C ALA A 68 -3.39 -2.74 -6.55
N VAL A 69 -3.99 -2.82 -5.37
CA VAL A 69 -5.46 -2.84 -5.21
C VAL A 69 -6.09 -1.58 -5.79
N LEU A 70 -5.51 -0.39 -5.56
CA LEU A 70 -6.03 0.87 -6.11
C LEU A 70 -5.92 0.94 -7.64
N ASN A 71 -4.95 0.24 -8.25
CA ASN A 71 -4.87 0.13 -9.70
C ASN A 71 -5.94 -0.80 -10.28
N GLU A 72 -6.28 -1.89 -9.58
CA GLU A 72 -7.30 -2.86 -10.01
C GLU A 72 -8.73 -2.40 -9.69
N ARG A 73 -8.95 -1.89 -8.48
CA ARG A 73 -10.27 -1.52 -7.93
C ARG A 73 -10.21 -0.14 -7.25
N PRO A 74 -10.02 0.95 -8.02
CA PRO A 74 -9.98 2.30 -7.45
C PRO A 74 -11.28 2.72 -6.77
N ASP A 75 -12.37 2.01 -7.04
CA ASP A 75 -13.70 2.18 -6.45
C ASP A 75 -13.87 1.47 -5.09
N LEU A 76 -12.89 0.64 -4.68
CA LEU A 76 -13.02 -0.26 -3.54
C LEU A 76 -13.21 0.45 -2.20
N CYS A 77 -12.71 1.67 -2.06
CA CYS A 77 -12.73 2.39 -0.79
C CYS A 77 -12.95 3.89 -0.97
N LYS A 78 -13.32 4.56 0.12
CA LYS A 78 -13.44 6.01 0.18
C LYS A 78 -12.09 6.69 0.36
N VAL A 79 -11.20 6.08 1.15
CA VAL A 79 -9.87 6.60 1.45
C VAL A 79 -8.86 5.46 1.63
N ALA A 80 -7.64 5.68 1.14
CA ALA A 80 -6.52 4.76 1.31
C ALA A 80 -5.35 5.44 2.01
N HIS A 81 -4.68 4.73 2.90
CA HIS A 81 -3.42 5.13 3.51
C HIS A 81 -2.31 4.15 3.12
N LEU A 82 -1.25 4.68 2.52
CA LEU A 82 -0.05 3.95 2.16
C LEU A 82 1.11 4.50 3.01
N ALA A 83 1.55 3.75 4.00
CA ALA A 83 2.65 4.13 4.87
C ALA A 83 3.97 3.50 4.39
N VAL A 84 4.99 4.32 4.20
CA VAL A 84 6.33 3.91 3.71
C VAL A 84 6.27 2.87 2.58
N PRO A 85 5.45 3.08 1.55
CA PRO A 85 4.98 2.02 0.67
C PRO A 85 6.02 1.59 -0.36
N PHE A 86 6.18 0.28 -0.53
CA PHE A 86 6.96 -0.35 -1.59
C PHE A 86 6.16 -0.34 -2.90
N VAL A 87 6.29 0.72 -3.70
CA VAL A 87 5.42 0.98 -4.86
C VAL A 87 6.13 1.03 -6.21
N ASP A 88 7.47 1.07 -6.22
CA ASP A 88 8.30 1.04 -7.43
C ASP A 88 9.08 -0.27 -7.53
N VAL A 89 8.32 -1.36 -7.62
CA VAL A 89 8.81 -2.73 -7.46
C VAL A 89 9.99 -3.05 -8.40
N ILE A 90 9.86 -2.69 -9.67
CA ILE A 90 10.87 -3.05 -10.69
C ILE A 90 12.19 -2.33 -10.43
N ASN A 91 12.17 -1.02 -10.27
CA ASN A 91 13.40 -0.26 -10.10
C ASN A 91 14.10 -0.60 -8.78
N THR A 92 13.33 -0.78 -7.70
CA THR A 92 13.88 -1.17 -6.40
C THR A 92 14.49 -2.58 -6.45
N MET A 93 13.82 -3.54 -7.09
CA MET A 93 14.33 -4.91 -7.20
C MET A 93 15.44 -5.07 -8.26
N LEU A 94 15.71 -4.08 -9.11
CA LEU A 94 16.88 -4.02 -9.99
C LEU A 94 18.11 -3.43 -9.31
N ASP A 95 17.96 -2.73 -8.19
CA ASP A 95 19.06 -2.10 -7.46
C ASP A 95 19.57 -3.00 -6.34
N GLU A 96 20.58 -3.82 -6.66
CA GLU A 96 21.21 -4.75 -5.70
C GLU A 96 22.01 -4.03 -4.59
N SER A 97 22.21 -2.71 -4.69
CA SER A 97 22.86 -1.93 -3.64
C SER A 97 21.94 -1.66 -2.44
N LEU A 98 20.64 -1.82 -2.62
CA LEU A 98 19.66 -1.67 -1.55
C LEU A 98 19.68 -2.87 -0.60
N PRO A 99 19.51 -2.65 0.72
CA PRO A 99 19.77 -3.67 1.73
C PRO A 99 18.84 -4.88 1.67
N LEU A 100 17.63 -4.72 1.13
CA LEU A 100 16.63 -5.80 1.09
C LEU A 100 16.57 -6.52 -0.26
N THR A 101 16.99 -5.90 -1.36
CA THR A 101 16.75 -6.36 -2.72
C THR A 101 17.16 -7.82 -2.95
N VAL A 102 18.42 -8.16 -2.73
CA VAL A 102 18.93 -9.50 -3.05
C VAL A 102 18.26 -10.60 -2.21
N GLN A 103 18.06 -10.35 -0.92
CA GLN A 103 17.42 -11.32 -0.04
C GLN A 103 15.93 -11.51 -0.35
N GLU A 104 15.27 -10.47 -0.87
CA GLU A 104 13.85 -10.51 -1.21
C GLU A 104 13.54 -11.04 -2.61
N TYR A 105 14.53 -11.41 -3.41
CA TYR A 105 14.30 -12.20 -4.63
C TYR A 105 13.52 -13.49 -4.36
N LEU A 106 13.63 -14.03 -3.15
CA LEU A 106 12.87 -15.21 -2.73
C LEU A 106 11.37 -14.92 -2.52
N GLU A 107 11.00 -13.65 -2.36
CA GLU A 107 9.61 -13.22 -2.14
C GLU A 107 8.95 -12.68 -3.40
N TRP A 108 9.66 -11.78 -4.09
CA TRP A 108 9.13 -11.05 -5.24
C TRP A 108 9.53 -11.67 -6.58
N GLY A 109 10.69 -12.30 -6.65
CA GLY A 109 11.38 -12.72 -7.88
C GLY A 109 12.52 -11.77 -8.23
N ASN A 110 13.39 -12.22 -9.13
CA ASN A 110 14.48 -11.41 -9.66
C ASN A 110 14.05 -10.80 -11.00
N PRO A 111 13.89 -9.47 -11.13
CA PRO A 111 13.45 -8.84 -12.39
C PRO A 111 14.46 -8.98 -13.54
N ASN A 112 15.72 -9.35 -13.28
CA ASN A 112 16.69 -9.72 -14.34
C ASN A 112 16.30 -11.04 -15.04
N GLU A 113 15.45 -11.87 -14.43
CA GLU A 113 14.85 -13.03 -15.05
C GLU A 113 13.59 -12.61 -15.80
N LYS A 114 13.55 -12.88 -17.11
CA LYS A 114 12.51 -12.37 -18.00
C LYS A 114 11.08 -12.67 -17.51
N GLU A 115 10.83 -13.89 -17.06
CA GLU A 115 9.49 -14.31 -16.60
C GLU A 115 9.09 -13.58 -15.31
N ALA A 116 9.99 -13.54 -14.33
CA ALA A 116 9.76 -12.84 -13.06
C ALA A 116 9.59 -11.34 -13.28
N GLY A 117 10.45 -10.71 -14.08
CA GLY A 117 10.38 -9.28 -14.39
C GLY A 117 9.05 -8.89 -15.05
N HIS A 118 8.58 -9.67 -16.04
CA HIS A 118 7.28 -9.43 -16.67
C HIS A 118 6.14 -9.56 -15.67
N TYR A 119 6.15 -10.60 -14.84
CA TYR A 119 5.11 -10.81 -13.84
C TYR A 119 5.09 -9.69 -12.78
N MET A 120 6.26 -9.26 -12.30
CA MET A 120 6.38 -8.16 -11.35
C MET A 120 5.87 -6.85 -11.95
N LEU A 121 6.16 -6.59 -13.23
CA LEU A 121 5.69 -5.40 -13.93
C LEU A 121 4.16 -5.34 -14.00
N GLU A 122 3.47 -6.49 -14.11
CA GLU A 122 2.00 -6.54 -14.16
C GLU A 122 1.32 -6.03 -12.88
N TYR A 123 2.00 -6.06 -11.73
CA TYR A 123 1.42 -5.60 -10.47
C TYR A 123 2.15 -4.44 -9.81
N SER A 124 3.31 -4.02 -10.32
CA SER A 124 4.06 -2.89 -9.76
C SER A 124 3.19 -1.62 -9.71
N PRO A 125 2.89 -1.07 -8.52
CA PRO A 125 1.92 0.03 -8.40
C PRO A 125 2.30 1.24 -9.25
N TYR A 126 3.55 1.65 -9.22
CA TYR A 126 4.04 2.81 -9.96
C TYR A 126 3.85 2.64 -11.48
N ASP A 127 4.12 1.45 -12.01
CA ASP A 127 4.10 1.18 -13.44
C ASP A 127 2.67 1.10 -13.99
N ASN A 128 1.72 0.69 -13.16
CA ASN A 128 0.32 0.48 -13.53
C ASN A 128 -0.62 1.66 -13.18
N ILE A 129 -0.09 2.82 -12.76
CA ILE A 129 -0.90 4.02 -12.60
C ILE A 129 -1.53 4.40 -13.94
N GLY A 130 -2.85 4.36 -14.00
CA GLY A 130 -3.65 4.70 -15.17
C GLY A 130 -4.33 6.07 -15.07
N ARG A 131 -4.84 6.55 -16.21
CA ARG A 131 -5.65 7.75 -16.26
C ARG A 131 -7.10 7.41 -15.86
N LYS A 132 -7.41 7.54 -14.59
CA LYS A 132 -8.70 7.19 -13.98
C LYS A 132 -8.95 7.96 -12.68
N ASP A 133 -10.15 7.81 -12.14
CA ASP A 133 -10.49 8.32 -10.82
C ASP A 133 -9.91 7.40 -9.73
N TYR A 134 -9.37 8.00 -8.67
CA TYR A 134 -8.85 7.33 -7.49
C TYR A 134 -9.58 7.85 -6.23
N PRO A 135 -9.64 7.07 -5.14
CA PRO A 135 -10.18 7.56 -3.88
C PRO A 135 -9.30 8.66 -3.29
N ALA A 136 -9.69 9.21 -2.14
CA ALA A 136 -8.77 10.01 -1.35
C ALA A 136 -7.56 9.15 -0.92
N ILE A 137 -6.34 9.68 -1.05
CA ILE A 137 -5.12 8.93 -0.74
C ILE A 137 -4.23 9.77 0.18
N LEU A 138 -3.79 9.16 1.28
CA LEU A 138 -2.69 9.62 2.10
C LEU A 138 -1.48 8.71 1.87
N VAL A 139 -0.34 9.30 1.54
CA VAL A 139 0.95 8.60 1.52
C VAL A 139 1.85 9.21 2.59
N THR A 140 2.37 8.39 3.49
CA THR A 140 3.35 8.81 4.49
C THR A 140 4.70 8.16 4.20
N THR A 141 5.79 8.90 4.39
CA THR A 141 7.16 8.42 4.19
C THR A 141 8.13 9.17 5.10
N SER A 142 9.38 8.75 5.15
CA SER A 142 10.42 9.35 5.96
C SER A 142 11.69 9.56 5.15
N LEU A 143 12.35 10.70 5.33
CA LEU A 143 13.56 11.08 4.57
C LEU A 143 14.70 10.09 4.76
N ASN A 144 14.87 9.57 5.99
CA ASN A 144 15.95 8.65 6.36
C ASN A 144 15.52 7.18 6.31
N ASP A 145 14.46 6.85 5.56
CA ASP A 145 14.05 5.47 5.35
C ASP A 145 15.12 4.71 4.57
N SER A 146 15.68 3.68 5.20
CA SER A 146 16.74 2.84 4.63
C SER A 146 16.23 1.54 4.00
N GLN A 147 14.93 1.25 4.11
CA GLN A 147 14.30 0.04 3.56
C GLN A 147 13.53 0.34 2.29
N VAL A 148 12.67 1.35 2.33
CA VAL A 148 11.95 1.89 1.16
C VAL A 148 12.31 3.36 1.03
N LEU A 149 13.24 3.67 0.14
CA LEU A 149 13.78 5.02 0.03
C LEU A 149 12.67 6.03 -0.29
N PHE A 150 12.71 7.20 0.35
CA PHE A 150 11.69 8.24 0.28
C PHE A 150 11.31 8.67 -1.15
N HIS A 151 12.24 8.54 -2.09
CA HIS A 151 11.97 8.91 -3.49
C HIS A 151 10.94 7.99 -4.15
N GLU A 152 10.82 6.75 -3.72
CA GLU A 152 9.89 5.77 -4.26
C GLU A 152 8.43 6.20 -4.06
N PRO A 153 7.93 6.43 -2.83
CA PRO A 153 6.59 6.98 -2.62
C PRO A 153 6.42 8.40 -3.17
N THR A 154 7.48 9.20 -3.19
CA THR A 154 7.41 10.58 -3.71
C THR A 154 7.13 10.59 -5.22
N LYS A 155 7.87 9.79 -5.99
CA LYS A 155 7.63 9.69 -7.44
C LYS A 155 6.29 9.03 -7.77
N TYR A 156 5.84 8.06 -6.95
CA TYR A 156 4.51 7.46 -7.06
C TYR A 156 3.41 8.52 -6.95
N VAL A 157 3.46 9.37 -5.91
CA VAL A 157 2.51 10.47 -5.73
C VAL A 157 2.60 11.49 -6.87
N ALA A 158 3.80 11.82 -7.35
CA ALA A 158 3.97 12.74 -8.47
C ALA A 158 3.29 12.20 -9.75
N ARG A 159 3.47 10.92 -10.06
CA ARG A 159 2.82 10.25 -11.20
C ARG A 159 1.30 10.18 -11.03
N LEU A 160 0.81 9.82 -9.84
CA LEU A 160 -0.63 9.84 -9.54
C LEU A 160 -1.24 11.22 -9.78
N ARG A 161 -0.59 12.30 -9.32
CA ARG A 161 -1.08 13.68 -9.55
C ARG A 161 -1.19 14.03 -11.03
N ALA A 162 -0.30 13.50 -11.86
CA ALA A 162 -0.32 13.72 -13.30
C ALA A 162 -1.39 12.89 -14.02
N MET A 163 -1.78 11.75 -13.44
CA MET A 163 -2.63 10.76 -14.12
C MET A 163 -4.09 10.76 -13.64
N LYS A 164 -4.33 11.03 -12.35
CA LYS A 164 -5.70 11.00 -11.79
C LYS A 164 -6.63 12.02 -12.45
N THR A 165 -7.90 11.66 -12.61
CA THR A 165 -8.92 12.47 -13.29
C THR A 165 -9.96 13.05 -12.34
N ASP A 166 -9.98 12.60 -11.10
CA ASP A 166 -10.84 13.05 -10.02
C ASP A 166 -10.27 14.26 -9.26
N SER A 167 -11.06 14.83 -8.34
CA SER A 167 -10.67 15.93 -7.43
C SER A 167 -10.42 15.48 -5.98
N ASN A 168 -10.40 14.16 -5.71
CA ASN A 168 -10.18 13.65 -4.36
C ASN A 168 -8.78 14.03 -3.84
N PRO A 169 -8.62 14.28 -2.52
CA PRO A 169 -7.33 14.62 -1.93
C PRO A 169 -6.26 13.55 -2.21
N LEU A 170 -5.07 14.00 -2.60
CA LEU A 170 -3.86 13.17 -2.70
C LEU A 170 -2.75 13.87 -1.91
N LEU A 171 -2.52 13.37 -0.70
CA LEU A 171 -1.60 13.95 0.27
C LEU A 171 -0.32 13.13 0.35
N LEU A 172 0.81 13.82 0.42
CA LEU A 172 2.11 13.22 0.76
C LEU A 172 2.65 13.92 2.00
N LYS A 173 2.94 13.15 3.05
CA LYS A 173 3.63 13.61 4.24
C LYS A 173 4.97 12.90 4.37
N CYS A 174 6.06 13.66 4.36
CA CYS A 174 7.40 13.15 4.61
C CYS A 174 7.86 13.61 6.00
N ASN A 175 8.23 12.66 6.86
CA ASN A 175 8.91 12.96 8.11
C ASN A 175 10.40 13.18 7.80
N MET A 176 10.93 14.36 8.12
CA MET A 176 12.29 14.76 7.74
C MET A 176 13.36 14.16 8.65
N ASP A 177 12.98 13.64 9.83
CA ASP A 177 13.92 13.16 10.86
C ASP A 177 13.82 11.64 11.10
N ALA A 178 12.76 10.99 10.61
CA ALA A 178 12.50 9.58 10.87
C ALA A 178 13.03 8.65 9.76
N GLY A 179 13.13 7.35 10.10
CA GLY A 179 13.37 6.24 9.18
C GLY A 179 12.11 5.42 8.91
N HIS A 180 12.27 4.15 8.48
CA HIS A 180 11.17 3.25 8.09
C HIS A 180 10.11 3.02 9.18
N GLY A 181 10.51 3.00 10.43
CA GLY A 181 9.61 2.83 11.59
C GLY A 181 8.88 4.08 12.05
N GLY A 182 8.99 5.21 11.33
CA GLY A 182 8.41 6.49 11.74
C GLY A 182 9.17 7.18 12.88
N ALA A 183 8.53 8.14 13.53
CA ALA A 183 9.14 8.92 14.58
C ALA A 183 9.48 8.09 15.82
N SER A 184 10.68 8.26 16.34
CA SER A 184 11.09 7.68 17.61
C SER A 184 10.51 8.49 18.80
N GLY A 185 10.08 7.75 19.83
CA GLY A 185 9.49 8.33 21.03
C GLY A 185 7.95 8.28 21.05
N ARG A 186 7.43 7.95 22.23
CA ARG A 186 6.00 7.66 22.47
C ARG A 186 5.07 8.77 21.96
N TYR A 187 5.37 10.01 22.25
CA TYR A 187 4.47 11.11 21.93
C TYR A 187 4.53 11.49 20.46
N GLU A 188 5.66 11.37 19.83
CA GLU A 188 5.79 11.68 18.39
C GLU A 188 5.10 10.63 17.52
N SER A 189 5.25 9.35 17.85
CA SER A 189 4.52 8.28 17.15
C SER A 189 3.00 8.39 17.31
N LEU A 190 2.53 8.78 18.51
CA LEU A 190 1.09 9.04 18.72
C LEU A 190 0.58 10.25 17.93
N ARG A 191 1.42 11.29 17.75
CA ARG A 191 1.06 12.44 16.91
C ARG A 191 0.97 12.05 15.42
N GLU A 192 1.89 11.23 14.94
CA GLU A 192 1.83 10.70 13.57
C GLU A 192 0.54 9.90 13.37
N GLN A 193 0.26 8.96 14.24
CA GLN A 193 -0.96 8.15 14.18
C GLN A 193 -2.24 9.01 14.29
N ALA A 194 -2.24 10.01 15.16
CA ALA A 194 -3.36 10.94 15.29
C ALA A 194 -3.61 11.74 14.01
N TYR A 195 -2.55 12.14 13.31
CA TYR A 195 -2.65 12.81 12.01
C TYR A 195 -3.25 11.87 10.95
N GLU A 196 -2.75 10.64 10.85
CA GLU A 196 -3.24 9.62 9.92
C GLU A 196 -4.72 9.35 10.13
N TYR A 197 -5.12 9.09 11.38
CA TYR A 197 -6.52 8.89 11.70
C TYR A 197 -7.38 10.15 11.48
N ALA A 198 -6.86 11.35 11.70
CA ALA A 198 -7.60 12.57 11.41
C ALA A 198 -7.95 12.67 9.93
N VAL A 199 -6.99 12.36 9.03
CA VAL A 199 -7.23 12.35 7.57
C VAL A 199 -8.24 11.27 7.20
N LEU A 200 -8.07 10.04 7.70
CA LEU A 200 -8.99 8.94 7.39
C LEU A 200 -10.42 9.25 7.85
N LEU A 201 -10.59 9.70 9.08
CA LEU A 201 -11.88 10.00 9.67
C LEU A 201 -12.57 11.19 8.96
N GLU A 202 -11.81 12.22 8.58
CA GLU A 202 -12.32 13.35 7.81
C GLU A 202 -12.88 12.90 6.46
N GLN A 203 -12.14 12.05 5.73
CA GLN A 203 -12.58 11.55 4.42
C GLN A 203 -13.78 10.60 4.52
N LEU A 204 -13.92 9.89 5.64
CA LEU A 204 -15.09 9.06 5.94
C LEU A 204 -16.31 9.85 6.42
N GLY A 205 -16.18 11.17 6.60
CA GLY A 205 -17.26 12.03 7.13
C GLY A 205 -17.58 11.76 8.61
N ILE A 206 -16.65 11.14 9.33
CA ILE A 206 -16.78 10.90 10.78
C ILE A 206 -16.32 12.18 11.50
N GLY A 207 -17.28 13.04 11.79
CA GLY A 207 -17.06 14.35 12.38
C GLY A 207 -16.41 14.34 13.78
N ARG A 208 -15.96 15.53 14.15
CA ARG A 208 -15.29 15.90 15.40
C ARG A 208 -16.13 15.64 16.65
#